data_909a482ef94146587af8f6de319ebad7
#
_entry.id   909a482ef94146587af8f6de319ebad7
#
_cell.length_a   1.000
_cell.length_b   1.000
_cell.length_c   1.000
_cell.angle_alpha   90.00
_cell.angle_beta   90.00
_cell.angle_gamma   90.00
#
_symmetry.space_group_name_H-M   'P 1'
#
loop_
_entity.id
_entity.type
_entity.pdbx_description
1 polymer ?
#
loop_
_entity_poly.entity_id
_entity_poly.type
_entity_poly.pdbx_seq_one_letter_code
_entity_poly.pdbx_strand_id
1 'polypeptide(L)' 'MESEVPMLCRQYPFDDFSRALEFTNQIGALAEAEDHHPRIVTEWGSVQVSWWTHTVRGLHYNDFIMAARCDDVYKR' A
#
# COMPACT_ATOMS: atom_id res chain seq x y z
N MET A 1 25.21 -0.32 -4.39
CA MET A 1 24.05 -1.09 -4.21
C MET A 1 23.27 -0.76 -2.94
N GLU A 2 22.06 -0.46 -3.06
CA GLU A 2 21.31 -0.13 -1.89
C GLU A 2 20.93 -1.35 -1.12
N SER A 3 20.80 -1.21 0.16
CA SER A 3 20.38 -2.32 0.96
C SER A 3 18.89 -2.55 0.74
N GLU A 4 18.53 -3.81 0.72
CA GLU A 4 17.16 -4.19 0.51
C GLU A 4 16.45 -4.26 1.84
N VAL A 5 15.33 -3.58 1.90
CA VAL A 5 14.48 -3.61 3.09
C VAL A 5 13.29 -4.50 2.76
N PRO A 6 13.03 -5.53 3.56
CA PRO A 6 11.86 -6.36 3.32
C PRO A 6 10.59 -5.53 3.32
N MET A 7 9.73 -5.77 2.34
CA MET A 7 8.46 -5.07 2.20
C MET A 7 7.38 -6.08 1.89
N LEU A 8 6.17 -5.77 2.34
CA LEU A 8 5.01 -6.56 2.02
C LEU A 8 4.28 -5.84 0.88
N CYS A 9 4.37 -6.37 -0.34
CA CYS A 9 3.85 -5.73 -1.54
C CYS A 9 2.66 -6.46 -2.10
N ARG A 10 1.70 -5.70 -2.60
CA ARG A 10 0.53 -6.26 -3.26
C ARG A 10 0.16 -5.37 -4.44
N GLN A 11 -0.19 -6.00 -5.56
CA GLN A 11 -0.62 -5.28 -6.75
C GLN A 11 -2.12 -5.49 -6.93
N TYR A 12 -2.84 -4.39 -7.17
CA TYR A 12 -4.30 -4.40 -7.31
C TYR A 12 -4.65 -3.97 -8.74
N PRO A 13 -5.30 -4.84 -9.54
CA PRO A 13 -5.69 -4.45 -10.91
C PRO A 13 -6.96 -3.61 -10.91
N PHE A 14 -7.04 -2.70 -11.87
CA PHE A 14 -8.21 -1.84 -12.08
C PHE A 14 -8.51 -1.72 -13.56
N ASP A 15 -9.75 -1.35 -13.87
CA ASP A 15 -10.20 -1.22 -15.26
C ASP A 15 -9.72 0.06 -15.91
N ASP A 16 -9.43 1.09 -15.13
CA ASP A 16 -8.99 2.37 -15.67
C ASP A 16 -8.20 3.13 -14.63
N PHE A 17 -7.64 4.27 -15.05
CA PHE A 17 -6.82 5.08 -14.16
C PHE A 17 -7.64 5.78 -13.09
N SER A 18 -8.85 6.18 -13.43
CA SER A 18 -9.71 6.88 -12.48
C SER A 18 -9.97 6.04 -11.24
N ARG A 19 -10.26 4.75 -11.44
CA ARG A 19 -10.50 3.85 -10.32
C ARG A 19 -9.23 3.55 -9.55
N ALA A 20 -8.11 3.43 -10.26
CA ALA A 20 -6.81 3.24 -9.61
C ALA A 20 -6.50 4.44 -8.73
N LEU A 21 -6.75 5.64 -9.21
CA LEU A 21 -6.48 6.85 -8.45
C LEU A 21 -7.39 6.95 -7.23
N GLU A 22 -8.65 6.60 -7.39
CA GLU A 22 -9.59 6.60 -6.28
C GLU A 22 -9.12 5.65 -5.16
N PHE A 23 -8.68 4.47 -5.53
CA PHE A 23 -8.15 3.50 -4.56
C PHE A 23 -6.91 4.06 -3.88
N THR A 24 -6.02 4.69 -4.65
CA THR A 24 -4.81 5.32 -4.12
C THR A 24 -5.18 6.34 -3.04
N ASN A 25 -6.17 7.17 -3.31
CA ASN A 25 -6.60 8.19 -2.36
C ASN A 25 -7.18 7.57 -1.09
N GLN A 26 -7.91 6.48 -1.23
CA GLN A 26 -8.45 5.78 -0.07
C GLN A 26 -7.34 5.18 0.79
N ILE A 27 -6.33 4.58 0.16
CA ILE A 27 -5.20 4.02 0.89
C ILE A 27 -4.39 5.13 1.54
N GLY A 28 -4.23 6.25 0.86
CA GLY A 28 -3.54 7.41 1.42
C GLY A 28 -4.22 7.93 2.67
N ALA A 29 -5.56 8.02 2.65
CA ALA A 29 -6.32 8.46 3.82
C ALA A 29 -6.17 7.50 4.98
N LEU A 30 -6.19 6.20 4.69
CA LEU A 30 -5.98 5.16 5.70
C LEU A 30 -4.59 5.29 6.32
N ALA A 31 -3.58 5.48 5.47
CA ALA A 31 -2.19 5.59 5.92
C ALA A 31 -2.03 6.81 6.84
N GLU A 32 -2.65 7.93 6.48
CA GLU A 32 -2.58 9.13 7.30
C GLU A 32 -3.27 8.93 8.64
N ALA A 33 -4.42 8.26 8.64
CA ALA A 33 -5.17 8.03 9.86
C ALA A 33 -4.39 7.15 10.83
N GLU A 34 -3.61 6.21 10.32
CA GLU A 34 -2.85 5.27 11.15
C GLU A 34 -1.41 5.69 11.33
N ASP A 35 -1.01 6.79 10.73
CA ASP A 35 0.38 7.28 10.78
C ASP A 35 1.38 6.20 10.37
N HIS A 36 1.06 5.47 9.32
CA HIS A 36 1.91 4.39 8.82
C HIS A 36 1.85 4.44 7.30
N HIS A 37 2.93 4.91 6.67
CA HIS A 37 2.92 5.34 5.27
C HIS A 37 3.57 4.31 4.35
N PRO A 38 2.83 3.84 3.32
CA PRO A 38 3.36 2.89 2.35
C PRO A 38 4.00 3.60 1.19
N ARG A 39 4.63 2.81 0.33
CA ARG A 39 4.96 3.26 -1.01
C ARG A 39 3.80 2.86 -1.91
N ILE A 40 3.29 3.81 -2.69
CA ILE A 40 2.17 3.56 -3.59
C ILE A 40 2.60 3.91 -5.01
N VAL A 41 2.43 2.98 -5.93
CA VAL A 41 2.70 3.21 -7.34
C VAL A 41 1.38 3.06 -8.08
N THR A 42 0.88 4.15 -8.65
CA THR A 42 -0.39 4.20 -9.34
C THR A 42 -0.15 4.32 -10.85
N GLU A 43 -0.74 3.38 -11.59
CA GLU A 43 -0.63 3.38 -13.04
C GLU A 43 -2.00 3.13 -13.64
N TRP A 44 -2.10 3.34 -14.95
CA TRP A 44 -3.31 2.92 -15.64
C TRP A 44 -3.45 1.41 -15.44
N GLY A 45 -4.53 0.99 -14.86
CA GLY A 45 -4.84 -0.43 -14.71
C GLY A 45 -4.30 -1.10 -13.47
N SER A 46 -3.50 -0.42 -12.63
CA SER A 46 -3.04 -1.07 -11.40
C SER A 46 -2.53 -0.10 -10.36
N VAL A 47 -2.60 -0.55 -9.10
CA VAL A 47 -1.97 0.16 -7.98
C VAL A 47 -1.13 -0.87 -7.23
N GLN A 48 0.12 -0.54 -6.99
CA GLN A 48 0.98 -1.38 -6.17
C GLN A 48 1.21 -0.69 -4.85
N VAL A 49 0.98 -1.40 -3.75
CA VAL A 49 1.15 -0.86 -2.40
C VAL A 49 2.17 -1.72 -1.67
N SER A 50 3.18 -1.07 -1.12
CA SER A 50 4.25 -1.76 -0.40
C SER A 50 4.34 -1.19 1.01
N TRP A 51 4.35 -2.08 2.00
CA TRP A 51 4.38 -1.71 3.41
C TRP A 51 5.65 -2.19 4.06
N TRP A 52 6.28 -1.34 4.85
CA TRP A 52 7.41 -1.71 5.71
C TRP A 52 7.46 -0.73 6.86
N THR A 53 8.19 -1.08 7.91
CA THR A 53 8.30 -0.22 9.08
C THR A 53 9.69 0.39 9.12
N HIS A 54 9.74 1.71 9.01
CA HIS A 54 10.99 2.45 8.87
C HIS A 54 11.91 2.29 10.07
N THR A 55 11.36 2.31 11.27
CA THR A 55 12.17 2.25 12.48
C THR A 55 12.89 0.93 12.66
N VAL A 56 12.32 -0.16 12.15
CA VAL A 56 12.97 -1.48 12.24
C VAL A 56 13.61 -1.89 10.92
N ARG A 57 13.46 -1.05 9.88
CA ARG A 57 14.00 -1.29 8.56
C ARG A 57 13.61 -2.67 8.03
N GLY A 58 12.35 -3.00 8.18
CA GLY A 58 11.85 -4.28 7.75
C GLY A 58 10.38 -4.39 8.07
N LEU A 59 9.88 -5.60 8.27
CA LEU A 59 8.49 -5.85 8.52
C LEU A 59 8.19 -5.87 10.01
N HIS A 60 7.07 -5.28 10.35
CA HIS A 60 6.48 -5.31 11.67
C HIS A 60 5.06 -5.80 11.47
N TYR A 61 4.48 -6.32 12.53
CA TYR A 61 3.16 -6.84 12.48
C TYR A 61 2.09 -5.82 12.00
N ASN A 62 2.33 -4.53 12.21
CA ASN A 62 1.45 -3.50 11.69
C ASN A 62 1.42 -3.49 10.15
N ASP A 63 2.49 -3.90 9.49
CA ASP A 63 2.53 -3.95 8.03
C ASP A 63 1.52 -4.97 7.50
N PHE A 64 1.38 -6.09 8.18
CA PHE A 64 0.42 -7.11 7.80
C PHE A 64 -1.01 -6.63 8.04
N ILE A 65 -1.23 -5.90 9.12
CA ILE A 65 -2.55 -5.33 9.42
C ILE A 65 -2.93 -4.32 8.34
N MET A 66 -2.01 -3.44 7.97
CA MET A 66 -2.29 -2.42 6.96
C MET A 66 -2.53 -3.07 5.60
N ALA A 67 -1.77 -4.09 5.24
CA ALA A 67 -1.98 -4.80 3.99
C ALA A 67 -3.36 -5.46 3.96
N ALA A 68 -3.78 -6.05 5.06
CA ALA A 68 -5.11 -6.67 5.16
C ALA A 68 -6.21 -5.62 5.00
N ARG A 69 -6.01 -4.43 5.57
CA ARG A 69 -7.00 -3.36 5.46
C ARG A 69 -7.07 -2.83 4.03
N CYS A 70 -5.93 -2.80 3.32
CA CYS A 70 -5.94 -2.45 1.90
C CYS A 70 -6.76 -3.45 1.10
N ASP A 71 -6.60 -4.74 1.38
CA ASP A 71 -7.38 -5.77 0.70
C ASP A 71 -8.87 -5.56 0.95
N ASP A 72 -9.25 -5.19 2.17
CA ASP A 72 -10.65 -4.92 2.49
C ASP A 72 -11.19 -3.74 1.71
N VAL A 73 -10.41 -2.67 1.59
CA VAL A 73 -10.82 -1.49 0.82
C VAL A 73 -10.99 -1.88 -0.65
N TYR A 74 -10.08 -2.67 -1.18
CA TYR A 74 -10.14 -3.09 -2.57
C TYR A 74 -11.40 -3.90 -2.89
N LYS A 75 -11.85 -4.70 -1.94
CA LYS A 75 -13.02 -5.58 -2.15
C LYS A 75 -14.35 -4.87 -2.09
N ARG A 76 -14.39 -3.62 -1.67
CA ARG A 76 -15.64 -2.87 -1.52
C ARG A 76 -16.24 -2.43 -2.85
#